data_7969dc0abe32c4148f3072b51e335527
#
_entry.id   7969dc0abe32c4148f3072b51e335527
#
_cell.length_a   1.000
_cell.length_b   1.000
_cell.length_c   1.000
_cell.angle_alpha   90.00
_cell.angle_beta   90.00
_cell.angle_gamma   90.00
#
_symmetry.space_group_name_H-M   'P 1'
#
loop_
_entity.id
_entity.type
_entity.pdbx_description
1 polymer ?
#
loop_
_entity_poly.entity_id
_entity_poly.type
_entity_poly.pdbx_seq_one_letter_code
_entity_poly.pdbx_strand_id
1 'polypeptide(L)'
;MKKSALDIVNKEGVQEIFYTELSRYFADGKVKGDTYIGDIVSSLFETVETDNKNRVQNFKEILGIAERTQKYMDAKKVEEADYSQWLIRKGLLLWQKKLYDDSCKLISTLAGRRSGKTYGIGSKGLAHCLEPPDIYNINGVVTQKPKITYYIGLTVEKAAAIMWEPLKQRIKDCHIKTRKIDNSDYTIYFTNGSIFKLVGNSSKAEREKLRGLDISCAIIDEIQSQVGVQYLIESIIQPQLKARNGTLILAGTAPLTAGTFWEMVQKNDTYSHYHATMEDNETIPDRFNALQSVLDENGWTADNITFRREYLGEIAYDSNLLIYPRKSYVSKLPTSFDGAWIGLDLGWTDSTALVTLLSAGGVLYEKSTWQQPHMLASDIIKAVKNEIKLVQETCNIPLEDIHVVTDVNEQNVTRELYMEIPSIQEAYKQNQEYQINRVRDALEGGRLFIQKDGIIDKECNSFSWTWDGTLEAVLYKIDDTVKDVFGGHHDALDALQYASNAYWTYNA
;
A
#
# COMPACT_ATOMS: atom_id res chain seq x y z
N MET A 1 7.10 -22.08 -47.59
CA MET A 1 6.33 -21.74 -46.37
C MET A 1 5.82 -20.32 -46.52
N LYS A 2 4.49 -20.15 -46.70
CA LYS A 2 3.87 -18.80 -46.72
C LYS A 2 3.85 -18.28 -45.27
N LYS A 3 4.61 -17.22 -44.99
CA LYS A 3 4.50 -16.51 -43.71
C LYS A 3 3.06 -15.98 -43.56
N SER A 4 2.49 -16.12 -42.38
CA SER A 4 1.16 -15.60 -42.10
C SER A 4 1.16 -14.06 -42.13
N ALA A 5 0.02 -13.44 -42.45
CA ALA A 5 -0.11 -11.98 -42.43
C ALA A 5 0.26 -11.40 -41.05
N LEU A 6 0.04 -12.17 -39.97
CA LEU A 6 0.42 -11.84 -38.61
C LEU A 6 1.94 -11.70 -38.44
N ASP A 7 2.74 -12.59 -39.09
CA ASP A 7 4.21 -12.56 -39.01
C ASP A 7 4.82 -11.34 -39.72
N ILE A 8 4.08 -10.72 -40.61
CA ILE A 8 4.56 -9.54 -41.36
C ILE A 8 4.13 -8.26 -40.62
N VAL A 9 2.95 -8.23 -40.04
CA VAL A 9 2.47 -7.11 -39.21
C VAL A 9 3.25 -7.00 -37.89
N ASN A 10 3.74 -8.11 -37.35
CA ASN A 10 4.55 -8.15 -36.14
C ASN A 10 6.03 -7.78 -36.34
N LYS A 11 6.48 -7.41 -37.54
CA LYS A 11 7.81 -6.83 -37.72
C LYS A 11 7.84 -5.40 -37.19
N GLU A 12 8.75 -5.13 -36.27
CA GLU A 12 9.04 -3.77 -35.76
C GLU A 12 9.10 -2.76 -36.92
N GLY A 13 8.35 -1.69 -36.81
CA GLY A 13 8.26 -0.60 -37.79
C GLY A 13 7.04 -0.64 -38.73
N VAL A 14 6.55 -1.79 -39.15
CA VAL A 14 5.36 -1.87 -40.06
C VAL A 14 4.07 -1.66 -39.27
N GLN A 15 4.01 -2.24 -38.09
CA GLN A 15 2.90 -2.07 -37.16
C GLN A 15 2.76 -0.61 -36.71
N GLU A 16 3.87 0.05 -36.47
CA GLU A 16 3.90 1.45 -36.00
C GLU A 16 3.44 2.43 -37.09
N ILE A 17 3.83 2.21 -38.34
CA ILE A 17 3.38 3.01 -39.49
C ILE A 17 1.87 2.82 -39.72
N PHE A 18 1.41 1.60 -39.75
CA PHE A 18 0.00 1.27 -39.96
C PHE A 18 -0.91 1.90 -38.90
N TYR A 19 -0.57 1.73 -37.63
CA TYR A 19 -1.34 2.31 -36.52
C TYR A 19 -1.21 3.84 -36.42
N THR A 20 -0.09 4.41 -36.81
CA THR A 20 0.11 5.87 -36.84
C THR A 20 -0.81 6.53 -37.88
N GLU A 21 -0.93 5.93 -39.04
CA GLU A 21 -1.85 6.44 -40.09
C GLU A 21 -3.32 6.17 -39.75
N LEU A 22 -3.66 5.02 -39.17
CA LEU A 22 -5.02 4.78 -38.63
C LEU A 22 -5.40 5.81 -37.57
N SER A 23 -4.45 6.16 -36.66
CA SER A 23 -4.65 7.17 -35.63
C SER A 23 -4.95 8.56 -36.23
N ARG A 24 -4.28 8.91 -37.31
CA ARG A 24 -4.47 10.17 -38.03
C ARG A 24 -5.86 10.29 -38.63
N TYR A 25 -6.36 9.22 -39.23
CA TYR A 25 -7.71 9.17 -39.81
C TYR A 25 -8.81 9.24 -38.74
N PHE A 26 -8.64 8.56 -37.62
CA PHE A 26 -9.59 8.64 -36.50
C PHE A 26 -9.57 10.04 -35.84
N ALA A 27 -8.40 10.66 -35.68
CA ALA A 27 -8.26 12.00 -35.10
C ALA A 27 -8.90 13.09 -35.96
N ASP A 28 -8.82 12.97 -37.28
CA ASP A 28 -9.39 13.93 -38.22
C ASP A 28 -10.93 13.77 -38.40
N GLY A 29 -11.56 12.83 -37.69
CA GLY A 29 -13.01 12.58 -37.79
C GLY A 29 -13.47 12.10 -39.17
N LYS A 30 -12.54 11.68 -40.04
CA LYS A 30 -12.79 11.23 -41.39
C LYS A 30 -13.28 9.77 -41.46
N VAL A 31 -13.10 9.01 -40.37
CA VAL A 31 -13.61 7.64 -40.28
C VAL A 31 -14.94 7.69 -39.54
N LYS A 32 -16.03 7.64 -40.28
CA LYS A 32 -17.34 7.24 -39.75
C LYS A 32 -17.39 5.71 -39.76
N GLY A 33 -18.11 5.08 -38.80
CA GLY A 33 -18.09 3.66 -38.54
C GLY A 33 -18.31 2.68 -39.72
N ASP A 34 -18.53 3.18 -40.93
CA ASP A 34 -18.71 2.43 -42.17
C ASP A 34 -17.59 2.67 -43.21
N THR A 35 -16.50 3.32 -42.85
CA THR A 35 -15.40 3.65 -43.79
C THR A 35 -14.46 2.44 -43.89
N TYR A 36 -14.36 1.91 -45.12
CA TYR A 36 -13.51 0.75 -45.42
C TYR A 36 -12.01 1.13 -45.32
N ILE A 37 -11.18 0.22 -44.76
CA ILE A 37 -9.72 0.34 -44.82
C ILE A 37 -9.21 0.50 -46.26
N GLY A 38 -9.94 0.02 -47.25
CA GLY A 38 -9.71 0.26 -48.67
C GLY A 38 -9.62 1.75 -49.04
N ASP A 39 -10.46 2.59 -48.46
CA ASP A 39 -10.46 4.05 -48.72
C ASP A 39 -9.26 4.73 -48.05
N ILE A 40 -8.87 4.25 -46.86
CA ILE A 40 -7.66 4.71 -46.16
C ILE A 40 -6.39 4.36 -46.96
N VAL A 41 -6.35 3.15 -47.49
CA VAL A 41 -5.25 2.67 -48.33
C VAL A 41 -5.21 3.40 -49.68
N SER A 42 -6.38 3.70 -50.30
CA SER A 42 -6.45 4.50 -51.52
C SER A 42 -5.98 5.92 -51.35
N SER A 43 -6.30 6.56 -50.21
CA SER A 43 -5.82 7.90 -49.87
C SER A 43 -4.29 7.93 -49.56
N LEU A 44 -3.74 6.85 -49.03
CA LEU A 44 -2.28 6.70 -48.89
C LEU A 44 -1.59 6.53 -50.25
N PHE A 45 -2.28 5.92 -51.25
CA PHE A 45 -1.78 5.83 -52.63
C PHE A 45 -1.67 7.19 -53.31
N GLU A 46 -2.64 8.08 -53.15
CA GLU A 46 -2.62 9.44 -53.72
C GLU A 46 -1.50 10.30 -53.19
N THR A 47 -1.02 10.01 -51.97
CA THR A 47 0.10 10.75 -51.33
C THR A 47 1.48 10.22 -51.72
N VAL A 48 1.59 9.04 -52.38
CA VAL A 48 2.85 8.33 -52.64
C VAL A 48 3.23 8.30 -54.11
N GLU A 49 2.44 8.93 -55.01
CA GLU A 49 2.67 8.88 -56.47
C GLU A 49 3.94 9.58 -56.98
N THR A 50 4.76 10.11 -56.08
CA THR A 50 6.08 10.71 -56.46
C THR A 50 7.24 9.91 -55.88
N ASP A 51 7.87 9.14 -56.71
CA ASP A 51 9.23 8.52 -56.62
C ASP A 51 9.37 7.12 -55.96
N ASN A 52 9.58 6.17 -56.83
CA ASN A 52 10.46 4.99 -56.74
C ASN A 52 9.80 3.60 -56.91
N LYS A 53 10.18 2.87 -57.94
CA LYS A 53 9.67 1.51 -58.29
C LYS A 53 9.77 0.49 -57.10
N ASN A 54 10.72 0.62 -56.23
CA ASN A 54 10.85 -0.26 -55.05
C ASN A 54 9.79 0.05 -53.96
N ARG A 55 9.33 1.30 -53.87
CA ARG A 55 8.26 1.69 -52.93
C ARG A 55 6.91 1.13 -53.42
N VAL A 56 6.65 1.05 -54.70
CA VAL A 56 5.43 0.48 -55.29
C VAL A 56 5.32 -1.01 -55.00
N GLN A 57 6.42 -1.74 -55.05
CA GLN A 57 6.43 -3.18 -54.72
C GLN A 57 6.17 -3.43 -53.23
N ASN A 58 6.83 -2.69 -52.35
CA ASN A 58 6.61 -2.75 -50.93
C ASN A 58 5.18 -2.30 -50.54
N PHE A 59 4.62 -1.34 -51.30
CA PHE A 59 3.27 -0.86 -51.08
C PHE A 59 2.18 -1.87 -51.54
N LYS A 60 2.41 -2.60 -52.65
CA LYS A 60 1.52 -3.72 -53.05
C LYS A 60 1.54 -4.87 -52.05
N GLU A 61 2.67 -5.12 -51.41
CA GLU A 61 2.74 -6.09 -50.32
C GLU A 61 1.99 -5.61 -49.09
N ILE A 62 2.10 -4.32 -48.72
CA ILE A 62 1.36 -3.66 -47.62
C ILE A 62 -0.16 -3.68 -47.93
N LEU A 63 -0.57 -3.41 -49.18
CA LEU A 63 -1.96 -3.50 -49.60
C LEU A 63 -2.52 -4.91 -49.46
N GLY A 64 -1.76 -5.92 -49.91
CA GLY A 64 -2.14 -7.33 -49.74
C GLY A 64 -2.18 -7.78 -48.26
N ILE A 65 -1.46 -7.10 -47.40
CA ILE A 65 -1.51 -7.29 -45.94
C ILE A 65 -2.75 -6.60 -45.39
N ALA A 66 -3.04 -5.37 -45.81
CA ALA A 66 -4.19 -4.60 -45.37
C ALA A 66 -5.52 -5.30 -45.75
N GLU A 67 -5.66 -5.82 -47.00
CA GLU A 67 -6.81 -6.59 -47.42
C GLU A 67 -7.01 -7.89 -46.64
N ARG A 68 -5.94 -8.58 -46.28
CA ARG A 68 -5.99 -9.79 -45.44
C ARG A 68 -6.28 -9.46 -43.98
N THR A 69 -5.75 -8.32 -43.50
CA THR A 69 -6.05 -7.80 -42.15
C THR A 69 -7.50 -7.34 -42.09
N GLN A 70 -8.03 -6.70 -43.17
CA GLN A 70 -9.45 -6.32 -43.24
C GLN A 70 -10.36 -7.54 -43.13
N LYS A 71 -10.09 -8.60 -43.89
CA LYS A 71 -10.85 -9.87 -43.81
C LYS A 71 -10.79 -10.50 -42.42
N TYR A 72 -9.66 -10.38 -41.74
CA TYR A 72 -9.50 -10.87 -40.37
C TYR A 72 -10.22 -9.96 -39.36
N MET A 73 -10.18 -8.64 -39.55
CA MET A 73 -10.87 -7.65 -38.72
C MET A 73 -12.40 -7.72 -38.91
N ASP A 74 -12.87 -7.89 -40.16
CA ASP A 74 -14.30 -8.12 -40.47
C ASP A 74 -14.79 -9.42 -39.81
N ALA A 75 -13.94 -10.45 -39.74
CA ALA A 75 -14.26 -11.72 -39.08
C ALA A 75 -14.24 -11.62 -37.54
N LYS A 76 -13.52 -10.65 -36.94
CA LYS A 76 -13.37 -10.50 -35.50
C LYS A 76 -13.94 -9.22 -34.91
N LYS A 77 -14.51 -8.28 -35.69
CA LYS A 77 -14.92 -6.95 -35.21
C LYS A 77 -13.92 -6.41 -34.22
N VAL A 78 -12.85 -5.75 -34.67
CA VAL A 78 -11.95 -5.02 -33.77
C VAL A 78 -12.78 -3.92 -33.13
N GLU A 79 -13.13 -4.11 -31.88
CA GLU A 79 -13.93 -3.15 -31.14
C GLU A 79 -13.11 -1.88 -30.93
N GLU A 80 -13.75 -0.71 -30.95
CA GLU A 80 -13.13 0.58 -30.64
C GLU A 80 -12.36 0.56 -29.30
N ALA A 81 -12.77 -0.32 -28.38
CA ALA A 81 -12.10 -0.56 -27.11
C ALA A 81 -10.67 -1.07 -27.28
N ASP A 82 -10.41 -1.97 -28.24
CA ASP A 82 -9.07 -2.53 -28.48
C ASP A 82 -8.11 -1.45 -28.99
N TYR A 83 -8.61 -0.56 -29.84
CA TYR A 83 -7.82 0.58 -30.32
C TYR A 83 -7.50 1.57 -29.19
N SER A 84 -8.48 1.90 -28.35
CA SER A 84 -8.27 2.78 -27.20
C SER A 84 -7.29 2.16 -26.22
N GLN A 85 -7.37 0.86 -25.94
CA GLN A 85 -6.41 0.14 -25.10
C GLN A 85 -5.00 0.16 -25.68
N TRP A 86 -4.86 -0.01 -26.99
CA TRP A 86 -3.58 0.12 -27.66
C TRP A 86 -3.00 1.54 -27.53
N LEU A 87 -3.81 2.60 -27.70
CA LEU A 87 -3.37 3.98 -27.50
C LEU A 87 -2.91 4.25 -26.06
N ILE A 88 -3.66 3.71 -25.08
CA ILE A 88 -3.24 3.79 -23.67
C ILE A 88 -1.84 3.18 -23.53
N ARG A 89 -1.66 1.94 -23.96
CA ARG A 89 -0.41 1.20 -23.85
C ARG A 89 0.75 1.89 -24.57
N LYS A 90 0.51 2.41 -25.78
CA LYS A 90 1.52 3.12 -26.59
C LYS A 90 2.11 4.33 -25.86
N GLY A 91 1.31 5.09 -25.14
CA GLY A 91 1.75 6.27 -24.39
C GLY A 91 2.35 5.99 -23.01
N LEU A 92 2.64 4.73 -22.67
CA LEU A 92 3.26 4.36 -21.40
C LEU A 92 4.79 4.25 -21.51
N LEU A 93 5.47 4.52 -20.40
CA LEU A 93 6.89 4.23 -20.22
C LEU A 93 7.16 2.72 -20.25
N LEU A 94 8.40 2.33 -20.48
CA LEU A 94 8.75 0.90 -20.62
C LEU A 94 8.34 0.06 -19.40
N TRP A 95 8.62 0.53 -18.19
CA TRP A 95 8.24 -0.17 -16.97
C TRP A 95 6.72 -0.19 -16.75
N GLN A 96 6.01 0.91 -17.11
CA GLN A 96 4.56 1.00 -17.04
C GLN A 96 3.87 0.04 -18.01
N LYS A 97 4.47 -0.23 -19.18
CA LYS A 97 3.98 -1.24 -20.14
C LYS A 97 3.99 -2.63 -19.52
N LYS A 98 5.05 -2.98 -18.79
CA LYS A 98 5.13 -4.26 -18.06
C LYS A 98 4.01 -4.37 -17.02
N LEU A 99 3.79 -3.32 -16.23
CA LEU A 99 2.68 -3.26 -15.27
C LEU A 99 1.32 -3.34 -15.96
N TYR A 100 1.14 -2.63 -17.08
CA TYR A 100 -0.09 -2.63 -17.86
C TYR A 100 -0.44 -4.02 -18.40
N ASP A 101 0.53 -4.75 -18.92
CA ASP A 101 0.38 -6.08 -19.53
C ASP A 101 0.26 -7.21 -18.49
N ASP A 102 0.54 -6.94 -17.22
CA ASP A 102 0.50 -7.94 -16.15
C ASP A 102 -0.94 -8.41 -15.87
N SER A 103 -1.15 -9.71 -15.90
CA SER A 103 -2.42 -10.37 -15.60
C SER A 103 -2.60 -10.75 -14.13
N CYS A 104 -1.59 -10.50 -13.28
CA CYS A 104 -1.68 -10.78 -11.86
C CYS A 104 -2.81 -9.99 -11.20
N LYS A 105 -3.50 -10.63 -10.26
CA LYS A 105 -4.62 -10.01 -9.53
C LYS A 105 -4.18 -9.16 -8.34
N LEU A 106 -2.97 -9.34 -7.88
CA LEU A 106 -2.37 -8.57 -6.81
C LEU A 106 -1.10 -7.91 -7.33
N ILE A 107 -1.12 -6.60 -7.45
CA ILE A 107 -0.01 -5.81 -8.01
C ILE A 107 0.45 -4.80 -6.97
N SER A 108 1.74 -4.69 -6.77
CA SER A 108 2.35 -3.69 -5.90
C SER A 108 3.40 -2.86 -6.65
N THR A 109 3.38 -1.55 -6.45
CA THR A 109 4.31 -0.62 -7.09
C THR A 109 4.96 0.25 -6.01
N LEU A 110 6.16 -0.12 -5.61
CA LEU A 110 7.03 0.67 -4.74
C LEU A 110 7.96 1.50 -5.62
N ALA A 111 7.69 2.80 -5.75
CA ALA A 111 8.42 3.61 -6.72
C ALA A 111 8.71 5.01 -6.19
N GLY A 112 9.85 5.54 -6.55
CA GLY A 112 10.29 6.89 -6.19
C GLY A 112 9.41 8.00 -6.80
N ARG A 113 9.54 9.20 -6.27
CA ARG A 113 8.87 10.39 -6.79
C ARG A 113 9.25 10.62 -8.26
N ARG A 114 8.29 11.13 -9.05
CA ARG A 114 8.46 11.44 -10.48
C ARG A 114 8.77 10.24 -11.38
N SER A 115 8.69 9.02 -10.89
CA SER A 115 8.81 7.80 -11.71
C SER A 115 7.67 7.60 -12.72
N GLY A 116 6.56 8.32 -12.56
CA GLY A 116 5.35 8.13 -13.36
C GLY A 116 4.38 7.07 -12.78
N LYS A 117 4.55 6.67 -11.52
CA LYS A 117 3.75 5.66 -10.80
C LYS A 117 2.26 5.85 -10.98
N THR A 118 1.72 7.00 -10.56
CA THR A 118 0.29 7.32 -10.58
C THR A 118 -0.31 7.25 -11.99
N TYR A 119 0.45 7.70 -13.00
CA TYR A 119 0.03 7.64 -14.40
C TYR A 119 -0.07 6.19 -14.90
N GLY A 120 0.89 5.33 -14.53
CA GLY A 120 0.90 3.91 -14.89
C GLY A 120 -0.30 3.14 -14.30
N ILE A 121 -0.51 3.26 -12.98
CA ILE A 121 -1.61 2.56 -12.30
C ILE A 121 -2.99 3.08 -12.74
N GLY A 122 -3.14 4.39 -12.94
CA GLY A 122 -4.37 5.00 -13.47
C GLY A 122 -4.68 4.52 -14.88
N SER A 123 -3.66 4.38 -15.73
CA SER A 123 -3.81 3.85 -17.10
C SER A 123 -4.24 2.39 -17.09
N LYS A 124 -3.72 1.56 -16.18
CA LYS A 124 -4.16 0.16 -16.03
C LYS A 124 -5.62 0.09 -15.57
N GLY A 125 -6.01 0.91 -14.60
CA GLY A 125 -7.41 0.99 -14.15
C GLY A 125 -8.37 1.48 -15.24
N LEU A 126 -7.91 2.41 -16.09
CA LEU A 126 -8.67 2.87 -17.25
C LEU A 126 -8.85 1.74 -18.29
N ALA A 127 -7.78 1.00 -18.58
CA ALA A 127 -7.85 -0.16 -19.46
C ALA A 127 -8.82 -1.22 -18.94
N HIS A 128 -8.83 -1.45 -17.62
CA HIS A 128 -9.80 -2.37 -17.02
C HIS A 128 -11.25 -1.97 -17.28
N CYS A 129 -11.56 -0.66 -17.29
CA CYS A 129 -12.90 -0.17 -17.66
C CYS A 129 -13.27 -0.42 -19.13
N LEU A 130 -12.30 -0.67 -20.00
CA LEU A 130 -12.52 -0.98 -21.43
C LEU A 130 -12.63 -2.47 -21.71
N GLU A 131 -12.34 -3.33 -20.73
CA GLU A 131 -12.52 -4.77 -20.87
C GLU A 131 -14.00 -5.13 -21.05
N PRO A 132 -14.29 -6.27 -21.68
CA PRO A 132 -15.65 -6.82 -21.76
C PRO A 132 -16.26 -7.00 -20.36
N PRO A 133 -17.59 -6.90 -20.21
CA PRO A 133 -18.25 -7.18 -18.93
C PRO A 133 -18.01 -8.61 -18.50
N ASP A 134 -18.02 -8.86 -17.20
CA ASP A 134 -17.98 -10.20 -16.66
C ASP A 134 -19.29 -10.93 -16.95
N ILE A 135 -19.21 -12.17 -17.42
CA ILE A 135 -20.36 -12.98 -17.79
C ILE A 135 -20.58 -14.05 -16.74
N TYR A 136 -21.77 -14.08 -16.16
CA TYR A 136 -22.21 -15.07 -15.19
C TYR A 136 -23.38 -15.86 -15.75
N ASN A 137 -23.35 -17.18 -15.62
CA ASN A 137 -24.48 -18.05 -15.93
C ASN A 137 -25.01 -18.66 -14.62
N ILE A 138 -26.17 -18.19 -14.18
CA ILE A 138 -26.82 -18.66 -12.96
C ILE A 138 -28.12 -19.36 -13.37
N ASN A 139 -28.16 -20.66 -13.19
CA ASN A 139 -29.34 -21.50 -13.56
C ASN A 139 -29.82 -21.28 -15.01
N GLY A 140 -28.91 -21.14 -15.96
CA GLY A 140 -29.22 -20.90 -17.36
C GLY A 140 -29.50 -19.44 -17.73
N VAL A 141 -29.53 -18.53 -16.77
CA VAL A 141 -29.70 -17.10 -17.00
C VAL A 141 -28.30 -16.44 -17.12
N VAL A 142 -28.01 -15.89 -18.29
CA VAL A 142 -26.77 -15.15 -18.54
C VAL A 142 -26.92 -13.71 -18.06
N THR A 143 -26.09 -13.32 -17.12
CA THR A 143 -26.01 -11.96 -16.58
C THR A 143 -24.66 -11.36 -16.93
N GLN A 144 -24.66 -10.11 -17.41
CA GLN A 144 -23.45 -9.34 -17.69
C GLN A 144 -23.26 -8.27 -16.62
N LYS A 145 -22.05 -8.19 -16.05
CA LYS A 145 -21.69 -7.15 -15.09
C LYS A 145 -20.58 -6.28 -15.67
N PRO A 146 -20.77 -4.97 -15.82
CA PRO A 146 -19.74 -4.05 -16.30
C PRO A 146 -18.56 -3.98 -15.31
N LYS A 147 -17.42 -3.54 -15.80
CA LYS A 147 -16.22 -3.35 -14.97
C LYS A 147 -16.36 -2.09 -14.11
N ILE A 148 -15.96 -2.20 -12.86
CA ILE A 148 -16.02 -1.09 -11.90
C ILE A 148 -14.66 -0.92 -11.24
N THR A 149 -14.01 0.22 -11.54
CA THR A 149 -12.70 0.59 -11.01
C THR A 149 -12.84 1.72 -9.99
N TYR A 150 -12.30 1.50 -8.81
CA TYR A 150 -12.15 2.54 -7.78
C TYR A 150 -10.67 2.92 -7.62
N TYR A 151 -10.42 4.23 -7.67
CA TYR A 151 -9.14 4.82 -7.31
C TYR A 151 -9.29 5.46 -5.93
N ILE A 152 -8.55 4.95 -4.96
CA ILE A 152 -8.67 5.27 -3.54
C ILE A 152 -7.44 6.08 -3.13
N GLY A 153 -7.64 7.36 -2.82
CA GLY A 153 -6.62 8.23 -2.24
C GLY A 153 -6.84 8.45 -0.74
N LEU A 154 -5.97 9.24 -0.12
CA LEU A 154 -6.10 9.59 1.30
C LEU A 154 -7.42 10.33 1.58
N THR A 155 -7.73 11.34 0.76
CA THR A 155 -9.05 11.97 0.68
C THR A 155 -9.51 12.03 -0.76
N VAL A 156 -10.82 12.23 -1.00
CA VAL A 156 -11.33 12.34 -2.37
C VAL A 156 -10.76 13.56 -3.09
N GLU A 157 -10.54 14.67 -2.37
CA GLU A 157 -9.95 15.90 -2.92
C GLU A 157 -8.50 15.67 -3.34
N LYS A 158 -7.69 14.97 -2.52
CA LYS A 158 -6.31 14.60 -2.89
C LYS A 158 -6.28 13.64 -4.07
N ALA A 159 -7.17 12.65 -4.09
CA ALA A 159 -7.31 11.75 -5.23
C ALA A 159 -7.66 12.52 -6.51
N ALA A 160 -8.60 13.46 -6.42
CA ALA A 160 -9.01 14.28 -7.54
C ALA A 160 -7.89 15.23 -8.02
N ALA A 161 -7.20 15.89 -7.11
CA ALA A 161 -6.09 16.78 -7.44
C ALA A 161 -4.96 16.07 -8.23
N ILE A 162 -4.75 14.78 -7.96
CA ILE A 162 -3.68 13.99 -8.59
C ILE A 162 -4.17 13.32 -9.88
N MET A 163 -5.37 12.72 -9.88
CA MET A 163 -5.81 11.80 -10.94
C MET A 163 -6.87 12.38 -11.87
N TRP A 164 -7.73 13.31 -11.44
CA TRP A 164 -8.94 13.64 -12.19
C TRP A 164 -8.66 14.28 -13.56
N GLU A 165 -7.86 15.35 -13.61
CA GLU A 165 -7.52 15.99 -14.89
C GLU A 165 -6.64 15.09 -15.78
N PRO A 166 -5.57 14.43 -15.26
CA PRO A 166 -4.81 13.46 -16.06
C PRO A 166 -5.68 12.33 -16.65
N LEU A 167 -6.66 11.82 -15.89
CA LEU A 167 -7.55 10.78 -16.36
C LEU A 167 -8.46 11.27 -17.50
N LYS A 168 -9.06 12.45 -17.36
CA LYS A 168 -9.88 13.06 -18.42
C LYS A 168 -9.08 13.35 -19.68
N GLN A 169 -7.86 13.87 -19.51
CA GLN A 169 -6.97 14.11 -20.66
C GLN A 169 -6.64 12.79 -21.36
N ARG A 170 -6.34 11.73 -20.59
CA ARG A 170 -6.06 10.41 -21.15
C ARG A 170 -7.24 9.83 -21.93
N ILE A 171 -8.46 9.98 -21.41
CA ILE A 171 -9.69 9.57 -22.09
C ILE A 171 -9.81 10.29 -23.45
N LYS A 172 -9.52 11.59 -23.48
CA LYS A 172 -9.55 12.39 -24.72
C LYS A 172 -8.48 11.93 -25.71
N ASP A 173 -7.24 11.79 -25.24
CA ASP A 173 -6.09 11.40 -26.09
C ASP A 173 -6.22 10.00 -26.68
N CYS A 174 -6.87 9.10 -25.94
CA CYS A 174 -7.09 7.71 -26.36
C CYS A 174 -8.47 7.51 -27.02
N HIS A 175 -9.19 8.56 -27.35
CA HIS A 175 -10.50 8.54 -28.03
C HIS A 175 -11.55 7.64 -27.34
N ILE A 176 -11.49 7.58 -26.00
CA ILE A 176 -12.38 6.70 -25.23
C ILE A 176 -13.77 7.32 -25.13
N LYS A 177 -14.79 6.55 -25.50
CA LYS A 177 -16.18 7.02 -25.43
C LYS A 177 -16.73 6.94 -24.02
N THR A 178 -17.25 8.05 -23.52
CA THR A 178 -17.91 8.16 -22.22
C THR A 178 -19.37 8.51 -22.38
N ARG A 179 -20.23 7.98 -21.50
CA ARG A 179 -21.65 8.35 -21.42
C ARG A 179 -21.83 9.62 -20.60
N LYS A 180 -21.08 9.78 -19.50
CA LYS A 180 -21.12 10.93 -18.59
C LYS A 180 -19.79 11.06 -17.87
N ILE A 181 -19.34 12.29 -17.65
CA ILE A 181 -18.27 12.64 -16.72
C ILE A 181 -18.90 13.51 -15.64
N ASP A 182 -18.92 13.01 -14.41
CA ASP A 182 -19.48 13.68 -13.25
C ASP A 182 -18.36 14.29 -12.42
N ASN A 183 -18.19 15.64 -12.55
CA ASN A 183 -17.14 16.36 -11.84
C ASN A 183 -17.47 16.57 -10.35
N SER A 184 -18.73 16.47 -9.94
CA SER A 184 -19.13 16.64 -8.55
C SER A 184 -18.91 15.39 -7.69
N ASP A 185 -19.00 14.20 -8.32
CA ASP A 185 -18.81 12.90 -7.67
C ASP A 185 -17.54 12.18 -8.16
N TYR A 186 -16.71 12.87 -8.95
CA TYR A 186 -15.48 12.36 -9.55
C TYR A 186 -15.66 10.96 -10.17
N THR A 187 -16.73 10.81 -10.96
CA THR A 187 -17.13 9.53 -11.56
C THR A 187 -17.22 9.64 -13.08
N ILE A 188 -16.61 8.68 -13.77
CA ILE A 188 -16.69 8.55 -15.22
C ILE A 188 -17.50 7.31 -15.56
N TYR A 189 -18.53 7.49 -16.36
CA TYR A 189 -19.39 6.43 -16.87
C TYR A 189 -19.05 6.18 -18.34
N PHE A 190 -18.65 4.96 -18.67
CA PHE A 190 -18.31 4.57 -20.04
C PHE A 190 -19.53 4.06 -20.79
N THR A 191 -19.45 4.04 -22.13
CA THR A 191 -20.55 3.59 -22.99
C THR A 191 -20.84 2.09 -22.86
N ASN A 192 -19.85 1.28 -22.46
CA ASN A 192 -20.01 -0.15 -22.17
C ASN A 192 -20.62 -0.42 -20.78
N GLY A 193 -21.02 0.61 -20.06
CA GLY A 193 -21.58 0.50 -18.70
C GLY A 193 -20.55 0.51 -17.57
N SER A 194 -19.27 0.43 -17.87
CA SER A 194 -18.20 0.45 -16.87
C SER A 194 -18.09 1.82 -16.18
N ILE A 195 -17.48 1.82 -14.99
CA ILE A 195 -17.34 3.00 -14.15
C ILE A 195 -15.91 3.12 -13.65
N PHE A 196 -15.36 4.34 -13.69
CA PHE A 196 -14.14 4.71 -12.97
C PHE A 196 -14.50 5.80 -11.96
N LYS A 197 -14.25 5.55 -10.67
CA LYS A 197 -14.60 6.47 -9.59
C LYS A 197 -13.42 6.75 -8.67
N LEU A 198 -13.26 8.03 -8.27
CA LEU A 198 -12.30 8.44 -7.26
C LEU A 198 -12.98 8.53 -5.89
N VAL A 199 -12.32 8.04 -4.85
CA VAL A 199 -12.83 8.05 -3.47
C VAL A 199 -11.71 8.29 -2.47
N GLY A 200 -12.08 8.65 -1.24
CA GLY A 200 -11.15 8.86 -0.13
C GLY A 200 -11.18 7.71 0.88
N ASN A 201 -10.17 7.71 1.76
CA ASN A 201 -9.99 6.77 2.88
C ASN A 201 -9.58 7.51 4.18
N SER A 202 -10.04 8.75 4.37
CA SER A 202 -9.60 9.59 5.51
C SER A 202 -10.17 9.16 6.86
N SER A 203 -11.28 8.43 6.87
CA SER A 203 -11.99 8.03 8.10
C SER A 203 -12.60 6.64 8.00
N LYS A 204 -12.93 6.05 9.17
CA LYS A 204 -13.69 4.78 9.23
C LYS A 204 -15.02 4.89 8.49
N ALA A 205 -15.70 6.03 8.60
CA ALA A 205 -16.98 6.25 7.91
C ALA A 205 -16.85 6.25 6.38
N GLU A 206 -15.78 6.80 5.84
CA GLU A 206 -15.50 6.73 4.40
C GLU A 206 -15.17 5.30 3.94
N ARG A 207 -14.37 4.56 4.71
CA ARG A 207 -14.09 3.16 4.44
C ARG A 207 -15.34 2.30 4.39
N GLU A 208 -16.24 2.46 5.37
CA GLU A 208 -17.47 1.68 5.42
C GLU A 208 -18.41 1.95 4.24
N LYS A 209 -18.37 3.13 3.62
CA LYS A 209 -19.12 3.41 2.38
C LYS A 209 -18.69 2.54 1.20
N LEU A 210 -17.47 2.00 1.24
CA LEU A 210 -16.95 1.11 0.20
C LEU A 210 -17.37 -0.34 0.43
N ARG A 211 -17.95 -0.68 1.59
CA ARG A 211 -18.43 -2.03 1.90
C ARG A 211 -19.66 -2.39 1.06
N GLY A 212 -19.65 -3.58 0.48
CA GLY A 212 -20.79 -4.10 -0.29
C GLY A 212 -20.95 -3.53 -1.69
N LEU A 213 -19.95 -2.76 -2.18
CA LEU A 213 -19.92 -2.32 -3.57
C LEU A 213 -19.46 -3.46 -4.49
N ASP A 214 -19.83 -3.40 -5.77
CA ASP A 214 -19.49 -4.44 -6.76
C ASP A 214 -18.18 -4.10 -7.51
N ILE A 215 -17.06 -3.97 -6.75
CA ILE A 215 -15.76 -3.52 -7.28
C ILE A 215 -15.06 -4.66 -8.02
N SER A 216 -14.59 -4.42 -9.25
CA SER A 216 -13.79 -5.35 -10.04
C SER A 216 -12.31 -4.97 -10.17
N CYS A 217 -11.97 -3.70 -9.91
CA CYS A 217 -10.58 -3.24 -9.79
C CYS A 217 -10.49 -2.18 -8.69
N ALA A 218 -9.58 -2.34 -7.77
CA ALA A 218 -9.26 -1.35 -6.75
C ALA A 218 -7.81 -0.90 -6.89
N ILE A 219 -7.60 0.42 -6.95
CA ILE A 219 -6.29 1.05 -6.98
C ILE A 219 -6.17 1.86 -5.69
N ILE A 220 -5.17 1.56 -4.86
CA ILE A 220 -4.87 2.33 -3.65
C ILE A 220 -3.53 3.02 -3.86
N ASP A 221 -3.56 4.34 -3.99
CA ASP A 221 -2.35 5.15 -4.19
C ASP A 221 -1.89 5.79 -2.88
N GLU A 222 -0.60 6.10 -2.79
CA GLU A 222 0.06 6.62 -1.59
C GLU A 222 -0.23 5.77 -0.34
N ILE A 223 -0.11 4.43 -0.51
CA ILE A 223 -0.49 3.44 0.52
C ILE A 223 0.25 3.65 1.85
N GLN A 224 1.49 4.15 1.83
CA GLN A 224 2.27 4.46 3.03
C GLN A 224 1.64 5.55 3.91
N SER A 225 0.75 6.38 3.32
CA SER A 225 0.05 7.46 4.02
C SER A 225 -1.41 7.12 4.37
N GLN A 226 -1.89 5.93 3.97
CA GLN A 226 -3.28 5.53 4.16
C GLN A 226 -3.55 5.05 5.59
N VAL A 227 -4.54 5.65 6.25
CA VAL A 227 -4.95 5.26 7.60
C VAL A 227 -5.84 4.01 7.55
N GLY A 228 -5.56 3.00 8.39
CA GLY A 228 -6.35 1.77 8.48
C GLY A 228 -6.43 0.98 7.16
N VAL A 229 -5.36 1.04 6.37
CA VAL A 229 -5.29 0.44 5.02
C VAL A 229 -5.40 -1.08 5.05
N GLN A 230 -4.85 -1.73 6.05
CA GLN A 230 -4.96 -3.18 6.21
C GLN A 230 -6.44 -3.60 6.36
N TYR A 231 -7.17 -2.95 7.25
CA TYR A 231 -8.62 -3.19 7.42
C TYR A 231 -9.40 -2.89 6.13
N LEU A 232 -9.09 -1.77 5.45
CA LEU A 232 -9.70 -1.44 4.17
C LEU A 232 -9.52 -2.58 3.16
N ILE A 233 -8.29 -3.08 3.03
CA ILE A 233 -7.98 -4.13 2.05
C ILE A 233 -8.60 -5.46 2.45
N GLU A 234 -8.29 -5.96 3.63
CA GLU A 234 -8.66 -7.32 4.05
C GLU A 234 -10.15 -7.48 4.33
N SER A 235 -10.78 -6.48 4.98
CA SER A 235 -12.16 -6.59 5.43
C SER A 235 -13.20 -5.99 4.48
N ILE A 236 -12.78 -5.10 3.57
CA ILE A 236 -13.72 -4.37 2.69
C ILE A 236 -13.46 -4.68 1.21
N ILE A 237 -12.23 -4.46 0.71
CA ILE A 237 -11.96 -4.53 -0.73
C ILE A 237 -11.75 -5.96 -1.22
N GLN A 238 -10.91 -6.75 -0.56
CA GLN A 238 -10.62 -8.14 -0.99
C GLN A 238 -11.87 -9.03 -1.12
N PRO A 239 -12.85 -9.01 -0.20
CA PRO A 239 -14.06 -9.83 -0.38
C PRO A 239 -14.82 -9.50 -1.68
N GLN A 240 -14.89 -8.22 -2.05
CA GLN A 240 -15.55 -7.76 -3.29
C GLN A 240 -14.75 -8.18 -4.52
N LEU A 241 -13.44 -7.98 -4.51
CA LEU A 241 -12.56 -8.41 -5.60
C LEU A 241 -12.59 -9.93 -5.79
N LYS A 242 -12.62 -10.71 -4.71
CA LYS A 242 -12.76 -12.18 -4.78
C LYS A 242 -14.07 -12.60 -5.47
N ALA A 243 -15.18 -11.92 -5.18
CA ALA A 243 -16.47 -12.18 -5.83
C ALA A 243 -16.48 -11.88 -7.33
N ARG A 244 -15.60 -10.99 -7.80
CA ARG A 244 -15.49 -10.54 -9.18
C ARG A 244 -14.23 -11.08 -9.91
N ASN A 245 -13.43 -11.93 -9.28
CA ASN A 245 -12.08 -12.28 -9.76
C ASN A 245 -11.28 -11.02 -10.17
N GLY A 246 -11.44 -9.98 -9.35
CA GLY A 246 -10.96 -8.63 -9.61
C GLY A 246 -9.47 -8.43 -9.30
N THR A 247 -8.99 -7.22 -9.56
CA THR A 247 -7.58 -6.85 -9.43
C THR A 247 -7.39 -5.80 -8.35
N LEU A 248 -6.41 -6.00 -7.47
CA LEU A 248 -5.93 -5.04 -6.48
C LEU A 248 -4.58 -4.49 -6.94
N ILE A 249 -4.47 -3.16 -6.99
CA ILE A 249 -3.24 -2.45 -7.34
C ILE A 249 -2.89 -1.53 -6.17
N LEU A 250 -1.75 -1.78 -5.56
CA LEU A 250 -1.22 -0.98 -4.46
C LEU A 250 -0.03 -0.17 -4.94
N ALA A 251 0.03 1.12 -4.62
CA ALA A 251 1.11 1.98 -5.06
C ALA A 251 1.51 2.96 -3.96
N GLY A 252 2.80 3.24 -3.86
CA GLY A 252 3.33 4.19 -2.88
C GLY A 252 4.84 4.38 -2.97
N THR A 253 5.36 5.27 -2.14
CA THR A 253 6.77 5.36 -1.80
C THR A 253 7.08 4.44 -0.61
N ALA A 254 8.34 4.37 -0.19
CA ALA A 254 8.73 3.52 0.93
C ALA A 254 8.10 4.00 2.25
N PRO A 255 7.74 3.09 3.17
CA PRO A 255 7.20 3.45 4.47
C PRO A 255 8.23 4.20 5.32
N LEU A 256 7.74 5.03 6.26
CA LEU A 256 8.61 5.79 7.16
C LEU A 256 9.25 4.90 8.21
N THR A 257 8.49 3.94 8.72
CA THR A 257 8.87 3.03 9.79
C THR A 257 8.71 1.56 9.39
N ALA A 258 9.41 0.67 10.08
CA ALA A 258 9.30 -0.77 9.92
C ALA A 258 7.97 -1.32 10.47
N GLY A 259 7.63 -2.56 10.10
CA GLY A 259 6.45 -3.27 10.61
C GLY A 259 5.12 -2.85 10.00
N THR A 260 5.14 -1.97 8.99
CA THR A 260 3.90 -1.52 8.34
C THR A 260 3.29 -2.59 7.44
N PHE A 261 1.96 -2.53 7.25
CA PHE A 261 1.28 -3.38 6.28
C PHE A 261 1.89 -3.27 4.87
N TRP A 262 2.33 -2.06 4.47
CA TRP A 262 2.97 -1.83 3.18
C TRP A 262 4.29 -2.60 3.03
N GLU A 263 5.09 -2.66 4.10
CA GLU A 263 6.31 -3.48 4.10
C GLU A 263 5.99 -4.98 3.99
N MET A 264 4.95 -5.45 4.69
CA MET A 264 4.52 -6.85 4.58
C MET A 264 4.09 -7.21 3.16
N VAL A 265 3.37 -6.30 2.47
CA VAL A 265 3.01 -6.46 1.06
C VAL A 265 4.26 -6.59 0.19
N GLN A 266 5.31 -5.77 0.42
CA GLN A 266 6.54 -5.83 -0.38
C GLN A 266 7.33 -7.14 -0.22
N LYS A 267 7.10 -7.86 0.87
CA LYS A 267 7.71 -9.18 1.14
C LYS A 267 6.84 -10.37 0.73
N ASN A 268 5.64 -10.11 0.19
CA ASN A 268 4.66 -11.15 -0.14
C ASN A 268 4.73 -11.53 -1.61
N ASP A 269 5.28 -12.68 -1.92
CA ASP A 269 5.48 -13.21 -3.27
C ASP A 269 4.18 -13.47 -4.07
N THR A 270 3.00 -13.34 -3.44
CA THR A 270 1.72 -13.43 -4.17
C THR A 270 1.41 -12.17 -4.99
N TYR A 271 2.14 -11.07 -4.74
CA TYR A 271 2.04 -9.85 -5.52
C TYR A 271 3.06 -9.84 -6.66
N SER A 272 2.65 -9.31 -7.81
CA SER A 272 3.62 -8.83 -8.81
C SER A 272 4.18 -7.49 -8.35
N HIS A 273 5.50 -7.41 -8.15
CA HIS A 273 6.18 -6.24 -7.65
C HIS A 273 6.80 -5.41 -8.76
N TYR A 274 6.55 -4.11 -8.74
CA TYR A 274 7.14 -3.13 -9.65
C TYR A 274 7.91 -2.08 -8.87
N HIS A 275 9.09 -1.79 -9.37
CA HIS A 275 9.95 -0.73 -8.85
C HIS A 275 10.36 0.20 -9.98
N ALA A 276 10.40 1.50 -9.72
CA ALA A 276 10.87 2.51 -10.67
C ALA A 276 11.33 3.78 -9.96
N THR A 277 12.27 4.47 -10.56
CA THR A 277 12.79 5.77 -10.14
C THR A 277 12.50 6.83 -11.20
N MET A 278 12.95 8.06 -10.98
CA MET A 278 12.84 9.09 -12.02
C MET A 278 13.75 8.81 -13.24
N GLU A 279 14.78 7.98 -13.11
CA GLU A 279 15.60 7.54 -14.25
C GLU A 279 14.83 6.66 -15.23
N ASP A 280 13.80 5.96 -14.76
CA ASP A 280 12.90 5.16 -15.59
C ASP A 280 11.85 6.00 -16.31
N ASN A 281 11.80 7.30 -16.03
CA ASN A 281 10.84 8.21 -16.63
C ASN A 281 11.43 8.94 -17.84
N GLU A 282 11.18 8.38 -19.02
CA GLU A 282 11.68 8.89 -20.32
C GLU A 282 11.15 10.29 -20.67
N THR A 283 10.18 10.83 -19.95
CA THR A 283 9.67 12.20 -20.17
C THR A 283 10.49 13.26 -19.44
N ILE A 284 11.39 12.87 -18.54
CA ILE A 284 12.25 13.79 -17.82
C ILE A 284 13.49 14.09 -18.70
N PRO A 285 13.71 15.36 -19.09
CA PRO A 285 14.96 15.76 -19.71
C PRO A 285 16.14 15.45 -18.77
N ASP A 286 17.23 14.92 -19.30
CA ASP A 286 18.42 14.61 -18.52
C ASP A 286 18.16 13.68 -17.29
N ARG A 287 17.26 12.73 -17.43
CA ARG A 287 16.81 11.84 -16.38
C ARG A 287 17.94 11.12 -15.63
N PHE A 288 19.04 10.80 -16.32
CA PHE A 288 20.19 10.09 -15.74
C PHE A 288 20.98 10.95 -14.75
N ASN A 289 20.91 12.28 -14.86
CA ASN A 289 21.50 13.21 -13.90
C ASN A 289 20.48 13.74 -12.88
N ALA A 290 19.19 13.43 -13.05
CA ALA A 290 18.14 13.98 -12.21
C ALA A 290 18.28 13.59 -10.72
N LEU A 291 18.69 12.34 -10.44
CA LEU A 291 18.93 11.90 -9.06
C LEU A 291 20.16 12.57 -8.46
N GLN A 292 21.24 12.74 -9.24
CA GLN A 292 22.43 13.45 -8.77
C GLN A 292 22.14 14.92 -8.49
N SER A 293 21.35 15.58 -9.34
CA SER A 293 20.89 16.95 -9.11
C SER A 293 20.16 17.11 -7.78
N VAL A 294 19.29 16.17 -7.43
CA VAL A 294 18.60 16.17 -6.13
C VAL A 294 19.60 16.08 -4.96
N LEU A 295 20.62 15.24 -5.05
CA LEU A 295 21.65 15.13 -4.03
C LEU A 295 22.43 16.45 -3.89
N ASP A 296 22.86 17.02 -5.00
CA ASP A 296 23.66 18.25 -5.05
C ASP A 296 22.87 19.47 -4.52
N GLU A 297 21.61 19.62 -4.97
CA GLU A 297 20.73 20.72 -4.56
C GLU A 297 20.42 20.73 -3.06
N ASN A 298 20.34 19.53 -2.44
CA ASN A 298 20.04 19.39 -1.01
C ASN A 298 21.27 19.19 -0.15
N GLY A 299 22.47 19.06 -0.72
CA GLY A 299 23.68 18.73 -0.01
C GLY A 299 23.65 17.33 0.64
N TRP A 300 22.92 16.40 0.03
CA TRP A 300 22.75 15.05 0.55
C TRP A 300 23.80 14.09 -0.03
N THR A 301 24.05 13.02 0.71
CA THR A 301 24.77 11.85 0.20
C THR A 301 23.78 10.77 -0.22
N ALA A 302 24.26 9.78 -0.98
CA ALA A 302 23.44 8.65 -1.43
C ALA A 302 22.80 7.85 -0.27
N ASP A 303 23.39 7.91 0.92
CA ASP A 303 22.89 7.25 2.13
C ASP A 303 21.76 8.04 2.83
N ASN A 304 21.44 9.26 2.37
CA ASN A 304 20.36 10.04 2.95
C ASN A 304 19.04 9.29 2.86
N ILE A 305 18.38 9.10 4.00
CA ILE A 305 17.20 8.25 4.12
C ILE A 305 16.01 8.81 3.33
N THR A 306 15.83 10.13 3.33
CA THR A 306 14.78 10.78 2.52
C THR A 306 15.04 10.55 1.03
N PHE A 307 16.28 10.67 0.59
CA PHE A 307 16.66 10.39 -0.78
C PHE A 307 16.36 8.93 -1.17
N ARG A 308 16.81 7.99 -0.36
CA ARG A 308 16.58 6.56 -0.59
C ARG A 308 15.09 6.21 -0.64
N ARG A 309 14.30 6.73 0.28
CA ARG A 309 12.86 6.44 0.34
C ARG A 309 12.06 7.12 -0.76
N GLU A 310 12.22 8.45 -0.88
CA GLU A 310 11.36 9.28 -1.71
C GLU A 310 11.76 9.26 -3.19
N TYR A 311 13.07 9.13 -3.48
CA TYR A 311 13.58 9.21 -4.85
C TYR A 311 14.00 7.86 -5.41
N LEU A 312 14.62 7.00 -4.61
CA LEU A 312 14.98 5.66 -5.06
C LEU A 312 13.86 4.62 -4.84
N GLY A 313 12.83 4.92 -4.01
CA GLY A 313 11.79 3.95 -3.66
C GLY A 313 12.33 2.76 -2.86
N GLU A 314 13.42 2.95 -2.12
CA GLU A 314 14.02 1.91 -1.28
C GLU A 314 13.39 1.89 0.11
N ILE A 315 13.17 0.69 0.65
CA ILE A 315 12.78 0.54 2.05
C ILE A 315 14.00 0.86 2.92
N ALA A 316 14.01 2.05 3.49
CA ALA A 316 15.06 2.54 4.39
C ALA A 316 14.41 3.26 5.58
N TYR A 317 14.83 2.92 6.78
CA TYR A 317 14.26 3.46 8.01
C TYR A 317 15.20 4.45 8.66
N ASP A 318 14.64 5.56 9.16
CA ASP A 318 15.40 6.52 9.97
C ASP A 318 15.39 6.06 11.42
N SER A 319 16.47 5.40 11.82
CA SER A 319 16.65 4.98 13.21
C SER A 319 16.63 6.15 14.21
N ASN A 320 16.88 7.39 13.76
CA ASN A 320 16.82 8.56 14.63
C ASN A 320 15.39 8.97 14.98
N LEU A 321 14.39 8.54 14.18
CA LEU A 321 12.98 8.75 14.50
C LEU A 321 12.43 7.70 15.46
N LEU A 322 13.08 6.55 15.62
CA LEU A 322 12.64 5.55 16.58
C LEU A 322 12.78 6.07 18.01
N ILE A 323 11.76 5.82 18.81
CA ILE A 323 11.77 6.16 20.23
C ILE A 323 12.77 5.28 20.97
N TYR A 324 12.86 4.01 20.60
CA TYR A 324 13.78 3.01 21.15
C TYR A 324 14.76 2.48 20.09
N PRO A 325 15.72 3.30 19.61
CA PRO A 325 16.61 2.92 18.50
C PRO A 325 17.64 1.86 18.91
N ARG A 326 18.04 1.83 20.19
CA ARG A 326 19.00 0.88 20.73
C ARG A 326 18.36 0.05 21.82
N LYS A 327 18.61 -1.26 21.78
CA LYS A 327 17.95 -2.24 22.65
C LYS A 327 18.97 -3.24 23.19
N SER A 328 18.79 -3.63 24.43
CA SER A 328 19.53 -4.73 25.06
C SER A 328 18.68 -6.00 25.03
N TYR A 329 19.26 -7.11 24.61
CA TYR A 329 18.53 -8.36 24.42
C TYR A 329 18.90 -9.42 25.46
N VAL A 330 17.90 -10.15 25.93
CA VAL A 330 18.09 -11.29 26.81
C VAL A 330 18.85 -12.39 26.05
N SER A 331 20.07 -12.66 26.48
CA SER A 331 20.83 -13.81 26.00
C SER A 331 20.60 -15.06 26.87
N LYS A 332 20.49 -14.86 28.19
CA LYS A 332 20.19 -15.88 29.19
C LYS A 332 19.58 -15.18 30.42
N LEU A 333 18.50 -15.73 30.94
CA LEU A 333 17.91 -15.26 32.20
C LEU A 333 18.82 -15.61 33.38
N PRO A 334 18.91 -14.73 34.42
CA PRO A 334 19.51 -15.06 35.69
C PRO A 334 18.94 -16.31 36.34
N THR A 335 19.64 -16.91 37.27
CA THR A 335 19.21 -18.12 37.99
C THR A 335 18.40 -17.79 39.24
N SER A 336 18.42 -16.57 39.72
CA SER A 336 17.65 -16.05 40.86
C SER A 336 17.16 -14.65 40.57
N PHE A 337 16.02 -14.31 41.13
CA PHE A 337 15.33 -13.03 40.91
C PHE A 337 14.94 -12.40 42.25
N ASP A 338 14.93 -11.07 42.27
CA ASP A 338 14.55 -10.28 43.45
C ASP A 338 13.03 -10.04 43.50
N GLY A 339 12.35 -10.09 42.32
CA GLY A 339 10.92 -9.87 42.21
C GLY A 339 10.44 -9.93 40.74
N ALA A 340 9.14 -9.80 40.57
CA ALA A 340 8.50 -9.75 39.25
C ALA A 340 7.52 -8.55 39.13
N TRP A 341 7.51 -7.93 37.95
CA TRP A 341 6.69 -6.79 37.62
C TRP A 341 5.88 -7.10 36.37
N ILE A 342 4.56 -7.18 36.51
CA ILE A 342 3.62 -7.54 35.47
C ILE A 342 2.88 -6.27 35.06
N GLY A 343 3.19 -5.73 33.88
CA GLY A 343 2.48 -4.61 33.27
C GLY A 343 1.28 -5.10 32.49
N LEU A 344 0.16 -4.44 32.64
CA LEU A 344 -1.09 -4.77 31.95
C LEU A 344 -1.64 -3.50 31.31
N ASP A 345 -1.74 -3.46 30.01
CA ASP A 345 -2.45 -2.46 29.25
C ASP A 345 -3.79 -3.00 28.80
N LEU A 346 -4.89 -2.30 29.11
CA LEU A 346 -6.26 -2.75 28.91
C LEU A 346 -6.85 -2.11 27.65
N GLY A 347 -7.19 -2.91 26.64
CA GLY A 347 -7.90 -2.47 25.46
C GLY A 347 -9.04 -3.42 25.10
N TRP A 348 -10.17 -2.88 24.60
CA TRP A 348 -11.27 -3.68 24.07
C TRP A 348 -11.19 -3.81 22.55
N THR A 349 -11.16 -2.68 21.84
CA THR A 349 -11.01 -2.62 20.39
C THR A 349 -9.53 -2.75 19.98
N ASP A 350 -8.67 -2.22 20.79
CA ASP A 350 -7.23 -2.44 20.75
C ASP A 350 -6.89 -3.68 21.57
N SER A 351 -5.67 -4.19 21.47
CA SER A 351 -5.30 -5.40 22.20
C SER A 351 -5.17 -5.13 23.71
N THR A 352 -5.56 -6.09 24.53
CA THR A 352 -5.05 -6.15 25.90
C THR A 352 -3.65 -6.75 25.84
N ALA A 353 -2.67 -6.07 26.40
CA ALA A 353 -1.27 -6.52 26.46
C ALA A 353 -0.83 -6.81 27.90
N LEU A 354 -0.06 -7.88 28.08
CA LEU A 354 0.58 -8.22 29.33
C LEU A 354 2.06 -8.46 29.12
N VAL A 355 2.89 -7.76 29.91
CA VAL A 355 4.35 -7.89 29.91
C VAL A 355 4.82 -8.29 31.29
N THR A 356 5.60 -9.38 31.38
CA THR A 356 6.20 -9.85 32.62
C THR A 356 7.70 -9.57 32.62
N LEU A 357 8.14 -8.72 33.56
CA LEU A 357 9.54 -8.42 33.81
C LEU A 357 10.00 -9.09 35.11
N LEU A 358 11.20 -9.68 35.09
CA LEU A 358 11.87 -10.23 36.27
C LEU A 358 13.00 -9.28 36.66
N SER A 359 13.12 -8.96 37.95
CA SER A 359 14.22 -8.14 38.47
C SER A 359 15.33 -8.99 39.10
N ALA A 360 16.56 -8.68 38.78
CA ALA A 360 17.75 -9.30 39.40
C ALA A 360 18.89 -8.30 39.46
N GLY A 361 19.36 -7.96 40.68
CA GLY A 361 20.49 -7.08 40.91
C GLY A 361 20.32 -5.68 40.30
N GLY A 362 19.12 -5.11 40.31
CA GLY A 362 18.82 -3.79 39.77
C GLY A 362 18.57 -3.75 38.25
N VAL A 363 18.54 -4.89 37.62
CA VAL A 363 18.30 -5.06 36.17
C VAL A 363 16.97 -5.76 35.92
N LEU A 364 16.23 -5.36 34.89
CA LEU A 364 14.97 -5.95 34.44
C LEU A 364 15.19 -6.82 33.22
N TYR A 365 14.51 -7.97 33.19
CA TYR A 365 14.54 -8.94 32.10
C TYR A 365 13.13 -9.30 31.68
N GLU A 366 12.80 -9.14 30.40
CA GLU A 366 11.55 -9.63 29.86
C GLU A 366 11.50 -11.17 29.93
N LYS A 367 10.52 -11.69 30.66
CA LYS A 367 10.21 -13.13 30.72
C LYS A 367 9.24 -13.53 29.63
N SER A 368 8.14 -12.81 29.52
CA SER A 368 7.04 -13.11 28.59
C SER A 368 6.28 -11.84 28.22
N THR A 369 5.76 -11.84 27.00
CA THR A 369 4.83 -10.81 26.50
C THR A 369 3.76 -11.49 25.65
N TRP A 370 2.50 -11.11 25.84
CA TRP A 370 1.42 -11.49 24.96
C TRP A 370 0.45 -10.32 24.73
N GLN A 371 -0.28 -10.38 23.64
CA GLN A 371 -1.33 -9.41 23.25
C GLN A 371 -2.53 -10.18 22.70
N GLN A 372 -3.74 -9.73 23.05
CA GLN A 372 -4.98 -10.30 22.51
C GLN A 372 -6.10 -9.24 22.49
N PRO A 373 -6.76 -9.02 21.33
CA PRO A 373 -7.92 -8.14 21.25
C PRO A 373 -9.19 -8.81 21.78
N HIS A 374 -10.18 -7.99 22.14
CA HIS A 374 -11.54 -8.42 22.53
C HIS A 374 -11.60 -9.39 23.72
N MET A 375 -10.75 -9.21 24.71
CA MET A 375 -10.78 -10.03 25.93
C MET A 375 -11.89 -9.58 26.90
N LEU A 376 -12.63 -10.55 27.46
CA LEU A 376 -13.55 -10.28 28.55
C LEU A 376 -12.77 -10.05 29.87
N ALA A 377 -13.35 -9.28 30.80
CA ALA A 377 -12.75 -9.05 32.12
C ALA A 377 -12.37 -10.34 32.84
N SER A 378 -13.23 -11.36 32.80
CA SER A 378 -12.97 -12.68 33.37
C SER A 378 -11.76 -13.40 32.78
N ASP A 379 -11.53 -13.23 31.46
CA ASP A 379 -10.40 -13.86 30.78
C ASP A 379 -9.10 -13.14 31.10
N ILE A 380 -9.15 -11.80 31.20
CA ILE A 380 -8.00 -10.99 31.63
C ILE A 380 -7.59 -11.36 33.06
N ILE A 381 -8.55 -11.42 34.01
CA ILE A 381 -8.28 -11.82 35.39
C ILE A 381 -7.65 -13.22 35.46
N LYS A 382 -8.20 -14.17 34.70
CA LYS A 382 -7.67 -15.52 34.61
C LYS A 382 -6.25 -15.54 34.05
N ALA A 383 -5.99 -14.77 33.01
CA ALA A 383 -4.65 -14.67 32.41
C ALA A 383 -3.63 -14.09 33.39
N VAL A 384 -3.95 -13.01 34.08
CA VAL A 384 -3.07 -12.41 35.10
C VAL A 384 -2.81 -13.38 36.27
N LYS A 385 -3.84 -14.05 36.80
CA LYS A 385 -3.67 -15.07 37.84
C LYS A 385 -2.81 -16.26 37.39
N ASN A 386 -2.97 -16.70 36.14
CA ASN A 386 -2.14 -17.75 35.61
C ASN A 386 -0.67 -17.31 35.48
N GLU A 387 -0.42 -16.07 35.07
CA GLU A 387 0.95 -15.54 34.94
C GLU A 387 1.60 -15.38 36.32
N ILE A 388 0.87 -14.88 37.33
CA ILE A 388 1.37 -14.82 38.72
C ILE A 388 1.77 -16.22 39.19
N LYS A 389 0.89 -17.24 39.00
CA LYS A 389 1.18 -18.61 39.37
C LYS A 389 2.39 -19.17 38.62
N LEU A 390 2.49 -18.91 37.33
CA LEU A 390 3.63 -19.35 36.51
C LEU A 390 4.95 -18.73 37.00
N VAL A 391 4.94 -17.45 37.37
CA VAL A 391 6.11 -16.76 37.95
C VAL A 391 6.51 -17.41 39.28
N GLN A 392 5.56 -17.66 40.18
CA GLN A 392 5.83 -18.34 41.44
C GLN A 392 6.47 -19.72 41.25
N GLU A 393 5.89 -20.54 40.34
CA GLU A 393 6.32 -21.91 40.12
C GLU A 393 7.65 -22.01 39.36
N THR A 394 7.88 -21.14 38.35
CA THR A 394 9.05 -21.26 37.47
C THR A 394 10.24 -20.41 37.91
N CYS A 395 9.99 -19.29 38.59
CA CYS A 395 11.02 -18.34 39.01
C CYS A 395 11.28 -18.37 40.53
N ASN A 396 10.47 -19.13 41.28
CA ASN A 396 10.54 -19.24 42.75
C ASN A 396 10.46 -17.89 43.47
N ILE A 397 9.60 -16.96 42.96
CA ILE A 397 9.33 -15.66 43.50
C ILE A 397 8.10 -15.72 44.39
N PRO A 398 8.15 -15.30 45.66
CA PRO A 398 6.99 -15.30 46.55
C PRO A 398 5.95 -14.24 46.10
N LEU A 399 4.66 -14.42 46.46
CA LEU A 399 3.57 -13.60 45.98
C LEU A 399 3.75 -12.10 46.38
N GLU A 400 4.33 -11.82 47.53
CA GLU A 400 4.61 -10.47 48.04
C GLU A 400 5.60 -9.68 47.16
N ASP A 401 6.45 -10.37 46.41
CA ASP A 401 7.44 -9.78 45.49
C ASP A 401 6.96 -9.80 44.02
N ILE A 402 5.66 -10.10 43.79
CA ILE A 402 5.03 -10.03 42.46
C ILE A 402 4.08 -8.84 42.43
N HIS A 403 4.41 -7.84 41.62
CA HIS A 403 3.66 -6.61 41.45
C HIS A 403 2.94 -6.59 40.12
N VAL A 404 1.63 -6.30 40.11
CA VAL A 404 0.83 -6.13 38.89
C VAL A 404 0.51 -4.64 38.74
N VAL A 405 0.79 -4.06 37.57
CA VAL A 405 0.64 -2.63 37.31
C VAL A 405 -0.25 -2.44 36.10
N THR A 406 -1.35 -1.68 36.23
CA THR A 406 -2.30 -1.45 35.13
C THR A 406 -2.77 -0.02 35.07
N ASP A 407 -3.26 0.38 33.90
CA ASP A 407 -3.98 1.63 33.72
C ASP A 407 -5.43 1.52 34.28
N VAL A 408 -5.92 2.64 34.80
CA VAL A 408 -7.28 2.74 35.40
C VAL A 408 -8.35 3.24 34.43
N ASN A 409 -8.07 3.41 33.16
CA ASN A 409 -9.02 4.01 32.21
C ASN A 409 -10.30 3.17 32.00
N GLU A 410 -10.24 1.85 32.13
CA GLU A 410 -11.38 0.92 32.00
C GLU A 410 -11.99 0.61 33.37
N GLN A 411 -12.74 1.54 33.95
CA GLN A 411 -13.24 1.50 35.35
C GLN A 411 -13.92 0.19 35.76
N ASN A 412 -14.64 -0.50 34.88
CA ASN A 412 -15.33 -1.74 35.23
C ASN A 412 -14.35 -2.92 35.35
N VAL A 413 -13.46 -3.10 34.36
CA VAL A 413 -12.48 -4.19 34.36
C VAL A 413 -11.46 -3.99 35.47
N THR A 414 -10.99 -2.76 35.65
CA THR A 414 -10.02 -2.41 36.68
C THR A 414 -10.58 -2.66 38.09
N ARG A 415 -11.87 -2.36 38.34
CA ARG A 415 -12.51 -2.64 39.63
C ARG A 415 -12.57 -4.14 39.94
N GLU A 416 -12.92 -4.97 38.96
CA GLU A 416 -12.91 -6.42 39.13
C GLU A 416 -11.50 -6.96 39.38
N LEU A 417 -10.50 -6.43 38.69
CA LEU A 417 -9.10 -6.77 38.90
C LEU A 417 -8.62 -6.44 40.33
N TYR A 418 -8.96 -5.27 40.86
CA TYR A 418 -8.62 -4.88 42.24
C TYR A 418 -9.24 -5.81 43.29
N MET A 419 -10.45 -6.35 43.03
CA MET A 419 -11.08 -7.29 43.95
C MET A 419 -10.44 -8.66 43.94
N GLU A 420 -9.91 -9.08 42.80
CA GLU A 420 -9.43 -10.44 42.54
C GLU A 420 -7.91 -10.59 42.65
N ILE A 421 -7.16 -9.46 42.56
CA ILE A 421 -5.70 -9.40 42.57
C ILE A 421 -5.24 -8.31 43.54
N PRO A 422 -5.02 -8.65 44.81
CA PRO A 422 -4.67 -7.65 45.83
C PRO A 422 -3.35 -6.90 45.60
N SER A 423 -2.42 -7.48 44.80
CA SER A 423 -1.12 -6.86 44.47
C SER A 423 -1.16 -5.86 43.32
N ILE A 424 -2.36 -5.57 42.76
CA ILE A 424 -2.47 -4.65 41.64
C ILE A 424 -2.26 -3.19 42.04
N GLN A 425 -1.51 -2.47 41.25
CA GLN A 425 -1.18 -1.07 41.43
C GLN A 425 -1.57 -0.26 40.21
N GLU A 426 -1.88 1.02 40.44
CA GLU A 426 -2.14 1.94 39.34
C GLU A 426 -0.84 2.38 38.67
N ALA A 427 -0.82 2.39 37.34
CA ALA A 427 0.28 2.90 36.55
C ALA A 427 0.42 4.42 36.72
N TYR A 428 1.65 4.88 36.95
CA TYR A 428 1.94 6.31 37.03
C TYR A 428 2.00 6.91 35.64
N LYS A 429 1.03 7.76 35.29
CA LYS A 429 0.87 8.34 33.94
C LYS A 429 1.32 9.80 33.79
N GLN A 430 1.82 10.42 34.83
CA GLN A 430 2.28 11.80 34.73
C GLN A 430 3.60 11.88 33.95
N ASN A 431 3.66 12.77 32.95
CA ASN A 431 4.83 13.02 32.12
C ASN A 431 5.28 11.79 31.29
N GLN A 432 4.51 11.51 30.23
CA GLN A 432 4.78 10.41 29.29
C GLN A 432 6.20 10.46 28.70
N GLU A 433 6.70 11.66 28.37
CA GLU A 433 8.05 11.82 27.83
C GLU A 433 9.12 11.36 28.83
N TYR A 434 8.95 11.65 30.12
CA TYR A 434 9.84 11.17 31.16
C TYR A 434 9.85 9.65 31.28
N GLN A 435 8.67 9.02 31.18
CA GLN A 435 8.54 7.55 31.25
C GLN A 435 9.21 6.88 30.03
N ILE A 436 8.97 7.41 28.85
CA ILE A 436 9.61 6.96 27.61
C ILE A 436 11.14 7.08 27.71
N ASN A 437 11.64 8.22 28.18
CA ASN A 437 13.07 8.44 28.30
C ASN A 437 13.73 7.48 29.31
N ARG A 438 13.05 7.18 30.43
CA ARG A 438 13.55 6.17 31.40
C ARG A 438 13.69 4.78 30.78
N VAL A 439 12.70 4.34 30.02
CA VAL A 439 12.73 3.05 29.32
C VAL A 439 13.83 3.05 28.27
N ARG A 440 13.96 4.13 27.47
CA ARG A 440 15.03 4.27 26.49
C ARG A 440 16.42 4.17 27.12
N ASP A 441 16.67 4.95 28.17
CA ASP A 441 17.94 4.96 28.87
C ASP A 441 18.26 3.60 29.51
N ALA A 442 17.23 2.85 29.92
CA ALA A 442 17.40 1.51 30.49
C ALA A 442 17.70 0.46 29.42
N LEU A 443 17.05 0.54 28.26
CA LEU A 443 17.31 -0.34 27.11
C LEU A 443 18.73 -0.11 26.55
N GLU A 444 19.12 1.15 26.39
CA GLU A 444 20.46 1.51 25.88
C GLU A 444 21.58 1.23 26.93
N GLY A 445 21.29 1.44 28.19
CA GLY A 445 22.26 1.28 29.30
C GLY A 445 22.35 -0.14 29.84
N GLY A 446 21.67 -1.14 29.28
CA GLY A 446 21.72 -2.53 29.75
C GLY A 446 21.09 -2.72 31.14
N ARG A 447 20.08 -1.92 31.49
CA ARG A 447 19.28 -2.06 32.74
C ARG A 447 17.89 -2.65 32.48
N LEU A 448 17.50 -2.77 31.23
CA LEU A 448 16.30 -3.47 30.75
C LEU A 448 16.68 -4.29 29.53
N PHE A 449 16.43 -5.59 29.59
CA PHE A 449 16.67 -6.54 28.51
C PHE A 449 15.35 -7.11 27.99
N ILE A 450 15.14 -7.06 26.67
CA ILE A 450 13.96 -7.56 26.01
C ILE A 450 14.27 -8.80 25.18
N GLN A 451 13.24 -9.58 24.81
CA GLN A 451 13.41 -10.76 23.96
C GLN A 451 13.59 -10.31 22.50
N LYS A 452 14.65 -10.79 21.85
CA LYS A 452 14.92 -10.55 20.45
C LYS A 452 13.82 -11.18 19.59
N ASP A 453 13.34 -10.46 18.57
CA ASP A 453 12.25 -10.85 17.67
C ASP A 453 10.89 -11.09 18.37
N GLY A 454 10.80 -10.72 19.66
CA GLY A 454 9.56 -10.74 20.44
C GLY A 454 8.58 -9.64 20.04
N ILE A 455 7.44 -9.58 20.73
CA ILE A 455 6.40 -8.55 20.49
C ILE A 455 6.95 -7.16 20.79
N ILE A 456 7.59 -6.96 21.95
CA ILE A 456 8.18 -5.68 22.34
C ILE A 456 9.25 -5.22 21.32
N ASP A 457 10.13 -6.13 20.88
CA ASP A 457 11.16 -5.79 19.89
C ASP A 457 10.56 -5.33 18.56
N LYS A 458 9.49 -5.98 18.12
CA LYS A 458 8.75 -5.61 16.90
C LYS A 458 8.08 -4.24 17.04
N GLU A 459 7.43 -3.97 18.17
CA GLU A 459 6.82 -2.66 18.44
C GLU A 459 7.88 -1.56 18.55
N CYS A 460 9.02 -1.80 19.19
CA CYS A 460 10.14 -0.85 19.22
C CYS A 460 10.61 -0.44 17.82
N ASN A 461 10.52 -1.32 16.82
CA ASN A 461 10.92 -1.04 15.44
C ASN A 461 9.92 -0.17 14.67
N SER A 462 8.71 0.01 15.19
CA SER A 462 7.67 0.88 14.63
C SER A 462 7.32 2.09 15.50
N PHE A 463 7.67 2.06 16.79
CA PHE A 463 7.38 3.15 17.71
C PHE A 463 8.32 4.33 17.46
N SER A 464 7.78 5.41 16.90
CA SER A 464 8.56 6.52 16.38
C SER A 464 7.95 7.88 16.74
N TRP A 465 8.79 8.91 16.66
CA TRP A 465 8.36 10.30 16.73
C TRP A 465 7.84 10.76 15.37
N THR A 466 6.80 11.60 15.34
CA THR A 466 6.40 12.35 14.15
C THR A 466 6.94 13.77 14.19
N TRP A 467 7.17 14.35 13.04
CA TRP A 467 7.47 15.77 12.94
C TRP A 467 6.17 16.58 12.89
N ASP A 468 6.00 17.53 13.81
CA ASP A 468 4.80 18.38 13.92
C ASP A 468 4.76 19.58 12.94
N GLY A 469 5.73 19.73 12.04
CA GLY A 469 5.68 20.68 10.92
C GLY A 469 5.77 22.17 11.29
N THR A 470 5.98 22.54 12.54
CA THR A 470 6.25 23.93 12.95
C THR A 470 7.73 24.23 12.82
N LEU A 471 8.08 25.19 11.97
CA LEU A 471 9.43 25.53 11.54
C LEU A 471 10.38 26.04 12.66
N GLU A 472 9.91 26.36 13.86
CA GLU A 472 10.71 26.94 14.93
C GLU A 472 10.99 26.05 16.13
N ALA A 473 10.31 24.92 16.26
CA ALA A 473 10.65 23.89 17.22
C ALA A 473 10.32 22.53 16.59
N VAL A 474 11.32 21.68 16.44
CA VAL A 474 11.12 20.28 16.07
C VAL A 474 10.48 19.58 17.27
N LEU A 475 9.18 19.77 17.43
CA LEU A 475 8.38 19.04 18.41
C LEU A 475 8.05 17.68 17.79
N TYR A 476 8.80 16.67 18.22
CA TYR A 476 8.46 15.30 17.88
C TYR A 476 7.27 14.86 18.71
N LYS A 477 6.20 14.44 18.05
CA LYS A 477 5.07 13.73 18.69
C LYS A 477 5.19 12.25 18.37
N ILE A 478 4.63 11.42 19.24
CA ILE A 478 4.49 9.99 18.97
C ILE A 478 3.63 9.80 17.73
N ASP A 479 4.07 8.92 16.84
CA ASP A 479 3.32 8.63 15.60
C ASP A 479 2.20 7.61 15.85
N ASP A 480 1.04 8.09 16.26
CA ASP A 480 -0.15 7.26 16.47
C ASP A 480 -0.73 6.67 15.16
N THR A 481 -0.17 7.03 13.98
CA THR A 481 -0.59 6.43 12.71
C THR A 481 0.08 5.09 12.44
N VAL A 482 1.21 4.83 13.09
CA VAL A 482 1.90 3.54 13.01
C VAL A 482 1.30 2.61 14.06
N LYS A 483 0.77 1.50 13.59
CA LYS A 483 0.11 0.51 14.44
C LYS A 483 1.03 -0.66 14.75
N ASP A 484 0.77 -1.32 15.85
CA ASP A 484 1.45 -2.54 16.26
C ASP A 484 1.25 -3.70 15.28
N VAL A 485 1.84 -4.86 15.59
CA VAL A 485 1.76 -6.10 14.78
C VAL A 485 0.32 -6.59 14.59
N PHE A 486 -0.61 -6.18 15.48
CA PHE A 486 -2.02 -6.55 15.46
C PHE A 486 -2.92 -5.44 14.92
N GLY A 487 -2.35 -4.30 14.47
CA GLY A 487 -3.06 -3.16 13.91
C GLY A 487 -3.70 -2.23 14.94
N GLY A 488 -3.34 -2.36 16.22
CA GLY A 488 -3.70 -1.50 17.34
C GLY A 488 -2.66 -0.38 17.60
N HIS A 489 -2.66 0.15 18.83
CA HIS A 489 -1.59 0.97 19.38
C HIS A 489 -0.42 0.09 19.83
N HIS A 490 0.66 0.67 20.35
CA HIS A 490 1.82 -0.06 20.86
C HIS A 490 1.55 -0.57 22.29
N ASP A 491 0.52 -1.42 22.45
CA ASP A 491 -0.02 -1.82 23.75
C ASP A 491 0.99 -2.60 24.60
N ALA A 492 1.89 -3.39 23.98
CA ALA A 492 2.97 -4.07 24.72
C ALA A 492 4.04 -3.09 25.22
N LEU A 493 4.32 -2.01 24.48
CA LEU A 493 5.21 -0.97 24.95
C LEU A 493 4.62 -0.16 26.11
N ASP A 494 3.31 0.08 26.10
CA ASP A 494 2.63 0.74 27.22
C ASP A 494 2.64 -0.16 28.46
N ALA A 495 2.33 -1.45 28.33
CA ALA A 495 2.46 -2.42 29.41
C ALA A 495 3.93 -2.51 29.93
N LEU A 496 4.93 -2.49 29.05
CA LEU A 496 6.35 -2.44 29.41
C LEU A 496 6.68 -1.19 30.21
N GLN A 497 6.19 -0.02 29.79
CA GLN A 497 6.39 1.25 30.47
C GLN A 497 5.77 1.22 31.87
N TYR A 498 4.56 0.67 32.02
CA TYR A 498 3.89 0.56 33.33
C TYR A 498 4.73 -0.30 34.30
N ALA A 499 5.11 -1.50 33.89
CA ALA A 499 5.90 -2.41 34.73
C ALA A 499 7.26 -1.83 35.12
N SER A 500 8.02 -1.36 34.13
CA SER A 500 9.38 -0.88 34.35
C SER A 500 9.44 0.42 35.16
N ASN A 501 8.55 1.39 34.87
CA ASN A 501 8.50 2.63 35.63
C ASN A 501 8.04 2.42 37.09
N ALA A 502 7.11 1.50 37.32
CA ALA A 502 6.71 1.12 38.69
C ALA A 502 7.89 0.50 39.44
N TYR A 503 8.65 -0.42 38.86
CA TYR A 503 9.85 -0.98 39.44
C TYR A 503 10.85 0.09 39.86
N TRP A 504 11.18 1.00 38.96
CA TRP A 504 12.17 2.07 39.30
C TRP A 504 11.63 3.09 40.29
N THR A 505 10.32 3.28 40.39
CA THR A 505 9.73 4.17 41.40
C THR A 505 9.68 3.51 42.76
N TYR A 506 9.45 2.20 42.80
CA TYR A 506 9.45 1.41 44.04
C TYR A 506 10.85 1.28 44.65
N ASN A 507 11.90 1.20 43.81
CA ASN A 507 13.28 0.99 44.22
C ASN A 507 14.13 2.28 44.23
N ALA A 508 13.53 3.47 44.08
CA ALA A 508 14.18 4.78 44.15
C ALA A 508 14.23 5.28 45.57
#